data_c4759c979a07a253a89cfee4d199d853
#
_entry.id   c4759c979a07a253a89cfee4d199d853
#
_cell.length_a   1.000
_cell.length_b   1.000
_cell.length_c   1.000
_cell.angle_alpha   90.00
_cell.angle_beta   90.00
_cell.angle_gamma   90.00
#
_symmetry.space_group_name_H-M   'P 1'
#
loop_
_entity.id
_entity.type
_entity.pdbx_description
1 polymer ?
#
loop_
_entity_poly.entity_id
_entity_poly.type
_entity_poly.pdbx_seq_one_letter_code
_entity_poly.pdbx_strand_id
1 'polypeptide(L)'
;ATVFCNGRRVFHHGCGYTAFTVDLTEALRLGEKNVLAVRCDSREDLNIPPFGGQIDYLTYGGIYRAVSLDVKEPAYLRDIFIEAQAEGDFRIYTSTVGETVGCTLQAEIRSPAGSRALYDGELSLPIVGTLNGVHPWSIDHPFLYTLTVRLIRPGTGGLPDRVLDEKSTRFGFRTIQFVAGGLYLNGQRVEVRGLNRHQSYPYQGYAMPDSIQ
;
A
#
# COMPACT_ATOMS: atom_id res chain seq x y z
N ALA A 1 -13.90 -10.47 -10.30
CA ALA A 1 -13.80 -9.51 -11.40
C ALA A 1 -12.97 -10.08 -12.54
N THR A 2 -13.32 -9.75 -13.78
CA THR A 2 -12.53 -10.08 -14.99
C THR A 2 -12.27 -8.80 -15.76
N VAL A 3 -10.98 -8.55 -16.03
CA VAL A 3 -10.53 -7.32 -16.72
C VAL A 3 -10.24 -7.62 -18.19
N PHE A 4 -10.73 -6.74 -19.06
CA PHE A 4 -10.50 -6.78 -20.50
C PHE A 4 -9.90 -5.45 -20.94
N CYS A 5 -8.90 -5.50 -21.79
CA CYS A 5 -8.34 -4.33 -22.47
C CYS A 5 -8.44 -4.55 -23.98
N ASN A 6 -9.06 -3.60 -24.71
CA ASN A 6 -9.29 -3.68 -26.14
C ASN A 6 -9.94 -4.98 -26.62
N GLY A 7 -10.87 -5.53 -25.82
CA GLY A 7 -11.56 -6.79 -26.09
C GLY A 7 -10.79 -8.05 -25.69
N ARG A 8 -9.50 -7.97 -25.36
CA ARG A 8 -8.68 -9.09 -24.87
C ARG A 8 -8.84 -9.22 -23.36
N ARG A 9 -9.09 -10.44 -22.84
CA ARG A 9 -9.03 -10.74 -21.41
C ARG A 9 -7.58 -10.65 -20.95
N VAL A 10 -7.30 -9.79 -19.93
CA VAL A 10 -5.95 -9.57 -19.40
C VAL A 10 -5.78 -10.10 -17.98
N PHE A 11 -6.86 -10.15 -17.18
CA PHE A 11 -6.75 -10.59 -15.78
C PHE A 11 -8.07 -11.15 -15.24
N HIS A 12 -7.96 -11.97 -14.18
CA HIS A 12 -9.10 -12.41 -13.38
C HIS A 12 -8.74 -12.40 -11.89
N HIS A 13 -9.64 -11.88 -11.06
CA HIS A 13 -9.52 -11.82 -9.62
C HIS A 13 -10.73 -12.46 -8.96
N GLY A 14 -10.51 -13.49 -8.13
CA GLY A 14 -11.56 -14.31 -7.54
C GLY A 14 -12.05 -13.85 -6.16
N CYS A 15 -11.70 -12.65 -5.68
CA CYS A 15 -12.16 -12.16 -4.38
C CYS A 15 -12.81 -10.78 -4.52
N GLY A 16 -13.92 -10.56 -3.81
CA GLY A 16 -14.64 -9.28 -3.80
C GLY A 16 -14.08 -8.24 -2.82
N TYR A 17 -13.20 -8.64 -1.90
CA TYR A 17 -12.79 -7.81 -0.76
C TYR A 17 -11.32 -7.41 -0.78
N THR A 18 -10.52 -7.92 -1.71
CA THR A 18 -9.10 -7.60 -1.83
C THR A 18 -8.82 -6.76 -3.07
N ALA A 19 -7.91 -5.80 -2.92
CA ALA A 19 -7.40 -5.03 -4.05
C ALA A 19 -6.55 -5.91 -4.97
N PHE A 20 -6.51 -5.55 -6.26
CA PHE A 20 -5.64 -6.19 -7.24
C PHE A 20 -5.09 -5.17 -8.24
N THR A 21 -3.92 -5.45 -8.77
CA THR A 21 -3.25 -4.65 -9.79
C THR A 21 -3.09 -5.47 -11.07
N VAL A 22 -3.27 -4.83 -12.20
CA VAL A 22 -3.17 -5.47 -13.52
C VAL A 22 -2.19 -4.67 -14.36
N ASP A 23 -1.17 -5.34 -14.90
CA ASP A 23 -0.32 -4.76 -15.92
C ASP A 23 -1.03 -4.78 -17.28
N LEU A 24 -1.22 -3.62 -17.86
CA LEU A 24 -1.89 -3.44 -19.14
C LEU A 24 -0.92 -3.19 -20.30
N THR A 25 0.38 -3.11 -20.05
CA THR A 25 1.40 -2.64 -20.98
C THR A 25 1.33 -3.31 -22.34
N GLU A 26 1.21 -4.65 -22.38
CA GLU A 26 1.14 -5.42 -23.64
C GLU A 26 -0.23 -5.35 -24.34
N ALA A 27 -1.28 -4.91 -23.64
CA ALA A 27 -2.63 -4.85 -24.19
C ALA A 27 -2.99 -3.45 -24.69
N LEU A 28 -2.19 -2.44 -24.34
CA LEU A 28 -2.41 -1.05 -24.73
C LEU A 28 -1.91 -0.78 -26.16
N ARG A 29 -2.61 0.10 -26.84
CA ARG A 29 -2.22 0.73 -28.11
C ARG A 29 -1.76 2.14 -27.78
N LEU A 30 -0.43 2.35 -27.78
CA LEU A 30 0.14 3.65 -27.46
C LEU A 30 -0.26 4.71 -28.50
N GLY A 31 -0.62 5.89 -28.04
CA GLY A 31 -1.08 6.99 -28.91
C GLY A 31 -2.50 6.85 -29.43
N GLU A 32 -3.23 5.81 -29.04
CA GLU A 32 -4.61 5.56 -29.47
C GLU A 32 -5.58 5.55 -28.29
N LYS A 33 -6.88 5.60 -28.62
CA LYS A 33 -7.94 5.38 -27.64
C LYS A 33 -8.00 3.90 -27.26
N ASN A 34 -7.89 3.61 -25.97
CA ASN A 34 -8.01 2.26 -25.43
C ASN A 34 -9.31 2.11 -24.64
N VAL A 35 -9.89 0.92 -24.68
CA VAL A 35 -11.11 0.57 -23.97
C VAL A 35 -10.79 -0.45 -22.89
N LEU A 36 -10.98 -0.04 -21.63
CA LEU A 36 -10.90 -0.92 -20.46
C LEU A 36 -12.31 -1.31 -20.05
N ALA A 37 -12.60 -2.60 -19.96
CA ALA A 37 -13.85 -3.13 -19.45
C ALA A 37 -13.62 -4.09 -18.29
N VAL A 38 -14.41 -3.97 -17.23
CA VAL A 38 -14.35 -4.84 -16.05
C VAL A 38 -15.70 -5.50 -15.87
N ARG A 39 -15.72 -6.83 -15.99
CA ARG A 39 -16.89 -7.63 -15.65
C ARG A 39 -16.85 -8.03 -14.19
N CYS A 40 -17.76 -7.52 -13.38
CA CYS A 40 -17.97 -7.95 -12.01
C CYS A 40 -19.05 -9.04 -11.99
N ASP A 41 -18.77 -10.14 -11.31
CA ASP A 41 -19.70 -11.23 -11.08
C ASP A 41 -19.88 -11.36 -9.56
N SER A 42 -21.06 -11.06 -9.06
CA SER A 42 -21.41 -11.06 -7.64
C SER A 42 -22.19 -12.31 -7.20
N ARG A 43 -22.28 -13.32 -8.06
CA ARG A 43 -22.88 -14.58 -7.66
C ARG A 43 -22.03 -15.25 -6.58
N GLU A 44 -22.70 -15.85 -5.63
CA GLU A 44 -22.06 -16.61 -4.55
C GLU A 44 -21.33 -17.84 -5.10
N ASP A 45 -20.16 -18.10 -4.58
CA ASP A 45 -19.34 -19.27 -4.89
C ASP A 45 -18.72 -19.78 -3.56
N LEU A 46 -18.88 -21.07 -3.28
CA LEU A 46 -18.39 -21.69 -2.04
C LEU A 46 -16.86 -21.61 -1.88
N ASN A 47 -16.13 -21.40 -2.96
CA ASN A 47 -14.66 -21.33 -2.98
C ASN A 47 -14.13 -19.89 -3.02
N ILE A 48 -15.01 -18.89 -3.05
CA ILE A 48 -14.64 -17.46 -3.12
C ILE A 48 -15.21 -16.73 -1.89
N PRO A 49 -14.43 -15.92 -1.17
CA PRO A 49 -14.95 -15.15 -0.04
C PRO A 49 -16.12 -14.21 -0.43
N PRO A 50 -17.13 -14.08 0.43
CA PRO A 50 -17.30 -14.73 1.72
C PRO A 50 -17.66 -16.21 1.57
N PHE A 51 -16.96 -17.08 2.30
CA PHE A 51 -17.15 -18.51 2.26
C PHE A 51 -18.41 -18.96 3.03
N GLY A 52 -18.95 -20.13 2.64
CA GLY A 52 -20.09 -20.74 3.29
C GLY A 52 -21.39 -20.43 2.58
N GLY A 53 -22.37 -21.30 2.73
CA GLY A 53 -23.63 -21.23 1.99
C GLY A 53 -24.63 -20.21 2.50
N GLN A 54 -24.40 -19.58 3.65
CA GLN A 54 -25.35 -18.65 4.22
C GLN A 54 -24.63 -17.44 4.84
N ILE A 55 -24.94 -16.27 4.29
CA ILE A 55 -24.41 -14.98 4.74
C ILE A 55 -25.58 -14.20 5.32
N ASP A 56 -25.42 -13.64 6.53
CA ASP A 56 -26.45 -12.91 7.25
C ASP A 56 -26.47 -11.41 6.97
N TYR A 57 -25.76 -10.97 5.91
CA TYR A 57 -25.73 -9.58 5.49
C TYR A 57 -25.83 -9.44 3.96
N LEU A 58 -26.25 -8.26 3.50
CA LEU A 58 -26.37 -7.98 2.08
C LEU A 58 -24.99 -7.85 1.42
N THR A 59 -24.77 -8.58 0.34
CA THR A 59 -23.61 -8.44 -0.53
C THR A 59 -23.99 -7.64 -1.77
N TYR A 60 -23.18 -6.62 -2.05
CA TYR A 60 -23.40 -5.76 -3.22
C TYR A 60 -22.36 -6.05 -4.28
N GLY A 61 -22.79 -6.11 -5.53
CA GLY A 61 -21.90 -6.24 -6.69
C GLY A 61 -21.42 -4.92 -7.22
N GLY A 62 -20.40 -4.98 -8.09
CA GLY A 62 -19.85 -3.80 -8.76
C GLY A 62 -18.54 -3.30 -8.13
N ILE A 63 -18.09 -2.14 -8.63
CA ILE A 63 -16.86 -1.49 -8.15
C ILE A 63 -17.28 -0.30 -7.30
N TYR A 64 -17.06 -0.38 -5.99
CA TYR A 64 -17.42 0.67 -5.02
C TYR A 64 -16.22 1.30 -4.32
N ARG A 65 -15.01 0.90 -4.67
CA ARG A 65 -13.76 1.50 -4.23
C ARG A 65 -13.02 2.15 -5.39
N ALA A 66 -12.02 2.98 -5.08
CA ALA A 66 -11.25 3.72 -6.06
C ALA A 66 -10.57 2.80 -7.09
N VAL A 67 -10.55 3.25 -8.33
CA VAL A 67 -9.77 2.67 -9.43
C VAL A 67 -8.77 3.71 -9.87
N SER A 68 -7.50 3.33 -9.99
CA SER A 68 -6.43 4.18 -10.49
C SER A 68 -5.73 3.57 -11.69
N LEU A 69 -5.13 4.40 -12.50
CA LEU A 69 -4.22 4.02 -13.57
C LEU A 69 -2.87 4.66 -13.28
N ASP A 70 -1.87 3.82 -13.02
CA ASP A 70 -0.51 4.26 -12.74
C ASP A 70 0.36 4.08 -13.99
N VAL A 71 0.96 5.17 -14.45
CA VAL A 71 1.96 5.13 -15.52
C VAL A 71 3.33 5.12 -14.87
N LYS A 72 4.13 4.11 -15.17
CA LYS A 72 5.45 3.90 -14.60
C LYS A 72 6.54 3.92 -15.65
N GLU A 73 7.76 4.27 -15.25
CA GLU A 73 8.96 3.99 -16.04
C GLU A 73 9.17 2.47 -16.16
N PRO A 74 9.93 1.98 -17.15
CA PRO A 74 10.24 0.55 -17.27
C PRO A 74 10.89 -0.05 -16.03
N ALA A 75 11.62 0.76 -15.26
CA ALA A 75 12.15 0.38 -13.95
C ALA A 75 11.48 1.21 -12.86
N TYR A 76 10.85 0.57 -11.87
CA TYR A 76 10.08 1.23 -10.83
C TYR A 76 10.08 0.46 -9.51
N LEU A 77 9.66 1.13 -8.44
CA LEU A 77 9.44 0.55 -7.12
C LEU A 77 8.10 -0.20 -7.11
N ARG A 78 8.11 -1.51 -6.88
CA ARG A 78 6.88 -2.29 -6.72
C ARG A 78 6.24 -1.99 -5.39
N ASP A 79 7.03 -2.07 -4.31
CA ASP A 79 6.53 -1.91 -2.94
C ASP A 79 7.59 -1.30 -2.02
N ILE A 80 7.13 -0.66 -0.94
CA ILE A 80 7.95 -0.20 0.18
C ILE A 80 7.26 -0.60 1.48
N PHE A 81 8.03 -1.14 2.41
CA PHE A 81 7.56 -1.53 3.73
C PHE A 81 8.58 -1.14 4.79
N ILE A 82 8.16 -0.68 5.96
CA ILE A 82 9.02 -0.34 7.08
C ILE A 82 8.53 -0.99 8.37
N GLU A 83 9.43 -1.71 9.03
CA GLU A 83 9.31 -2.11 10.42
C GLU A 83 10.00 -1.05 11.28
N ALA A 84 9.33 -0.53 12.29
CA ALA A 84 9.87 0.50 13.16
C ALA A 84 9.48 0.24 14.61
N GLN A 85 10.48 0.17 15.49
CA GLN A 85 10.32 -0.11 16.91
C GLN A 85 10.21 1.20 17.71
N ALA A 86 9.57 1.15 18.87
CA ALA A 86 9.34 2.33 19.72
C ALA A 86 10.64 3.02 20.14
N GLU A 87 11.74 2.28 20.23
CA GLU A 87 13.07 2.74 20.61
C GLU A 87 13.80 3.50 19.49
N GLY A 88 13.26 3.44 18.27
CA GLY A 88 13.80 4.13 17.09
C GLY A 88 14.52 3.23 16.10
N ASP A 89 14.65 1.95 16.38
CA ASP A 89 15.18 0.99 15.42
C ASP A 89 14.22 0.80 14.26
N PHE A 90 14.74 0.75 13.05
CA PHE A 90 13.91 0.53 11.87
C PHE A 90 14.59 -0.38 10.84
N ARG A 91 13.75 -1.00 10.03
CA ARG A 91 14.17 -1.82 8.90
C ARG A 91 13.26 -1.54 7.71
N ILE A 92 13.83 -1.13 6.58
CA ILE A 92 13.10 -0.82 5.36
C ILE A 92 13.30 -1.95 4.37
N TYR A 93 12.21 -2.39 3.78
CA TYR A 93 12.16 -3.35 2.68
C TYR A 93 11.58 -2.66 1.45
N THR A 94 12.14 -2.96 0.29
CA THR A 94 11.60 -2.53 -0.98
C THR A 94 11.82 -3.59 -2.05
N SER A 95 10.98 -3.61 -3.05
CA SER A 95 11.13 -4.43 -4.23
C SER A 95 11.00 -3.57 -5.49
N THR A 96 11.78 -3.90 -6.50
CA THR A 96 11.80 -3.20 -7.78
C THR A 96 11.33 -4.09 -8.92
N VAL A 97 10.94 -3.49 -10.02
CA VAL A 97 10.56 -4.16 -11.27
C VAL A 97 11.38 -3.55 -12.40
N GLY A 98 11.71 -4.34 -13.40
CA GLY A 98 12.43 -3.91 -14.60
C GLY A 98 13.95 -3.90 -14.44
N GLU A 99 14.64 -3.23 -15.38
CA GLU A 99 16.10 -3.20 -15.43
C GLU A 99 16.64 -2.14 -14.46
N THR A 100 17.13 -2.61 -13.31
CA THR A 100 17.64 -1.76 -12.23
C THR A 100 19.15 -1.87 -12.03
N VAL A 101 19.86 -2.56 -12.92
CA VAL A 101 21.32 -2.62 -12.87
C VAL A 101 21.91 -1.22 -12.96
N GLY A 102 22.82 -0.89 -12.05
CA GLY A 102 23.42 0.44 -11.93
C GLY A 102 22.51 1.53 -11.35
N CYS A 103 21.28 1.20 -10.95
CA CYS A 103 20.45 2.11 -10.17
C CYS A 103 20.79 2.05 -8.68
N THR A 104 20.60 3.15 -7.98
CA THR A 104 20.70 3.25 -6.52
C THR A 104 19.31 3.47 -5.91
N LEU A 105 19.18 3.10 -4.65
CA LEU A 105 17.99 3.38 -3.85
C LEU A 105 18.38 4.42 -2.79
N GLN A 106 17.53 5.40 -2.59
CA GLN A 106 17.64 6.38 -1.51
C GLN A 106 16.39 6.33 -0.65
N ALA A 107 16.56 6.33 0.68
CA ALA A 107 15.45 6.48 1.62
C ALA A 107 15.60 7.74 2.44
N GLU A 108 14.48 8.38 2.68
CA GLU A 108 14.38 9.57 3.51
C GLU A 108 13.24 9.38 4.53
N ILE A 109 13.53 9.67 5.81
CA ILE A 109 12.51 9.69 6.87
C ILE A 109 12.36 11.12 7.38
N ARG A 110 11.12 11.62 7.40
CA ARG A 110 10.74 12.95 7.93
C ARG A 110 9.72 12.85 9.05
N SER A 111 9.83 13.75 10.02
CA SER A 111 8.76 13.97 11.00
C SER A 111 7.62 14.81 10.40
N PRO A 112 6.44 14.88 11.05
CA PRO A 112 5.32 15.71 10.59
C PRO A 112 5.65 17.21 10.49
N ALA A 113 6.53 17.71 11.36
CA ALA A 113 7.00 19.10 11.34
C ALA A 113 8.05 19.41 10.25
N GLY A 114 8.42 18.49 9.55
CA GLY A 114 9.16 18.07 8.44
C GLY A 114 10.03 18.94 7.56
N SER A 115 10.68 20.00 8.05
CA SER A 115 11.65 20.73 7.22
C SER A 115 13.01 20.03 7.04
N ARG A 116 13.35 19.07 7.90
CA ARG A 116 14.63 18.34 7.88
C ARG A 116 14.39 16.83 7.83
N ALA A 117 15.14 16.14 6.95
CA ALA A 117 15.24 14.69 6.99
C ALA A 117 15.89 14.24 8.30
N LEU A 118 15.28 13.27 9.00
CA LEU A 118 15.87 12.61 10.16
C LEU A 118 16.83 11.51 9.72
N TYR A 119 16.54 10.91 8.59
CA TYR A 119 17.37 9.92 7.91
C TYR A 119 17.37 10.23 6.41
N ASP A 120 18.54 10.19 5.79
CA ASP A 120 18.76 10.30 4.35
C ASP A 120 20.00 9.48 4.01
N GLY A 121 19.86 8.48 3.14
CA GLY A 121 20.96 7.58 2.83
C GLY A 121 20.69 6.68 1.63
N GLU A 122 21.79 6.24 1.01
CA GLU A 122 21.76 5.19 0.00
C GLU A 122 21.51 3.81 0.61
N LEU A 123 20.93 2.93 -0.18
CA LEU A 123 20.43 1.66 0.29
C LEU A 123 21.24 0.47 -0.24
N SER A 124 21.81 -0.26 0.72
CA SER A 124 21.98 -1.71 0.54
C SER A 124 20.83 -2.43 1.24
N LEU A 125 20.13 -3.32 0.56
CA LEU A 125 18.96 -4.03 1.12
C LEU A 125 19.37 -5.19 2.06
N PRO A 126 18.66 -5.39 3.21
CA PRO A 126 17.70 -4.49 3.81
C PRO A 126 18.37 -3.30 4.47
N ILE A 127 17.67 -2.15 4.49
CA ILE A 127 18.15 -0.98 5.21
C ILE A 127 17.83 -1.19 6.68
N VAL A 128 18.84 -1.09 7.51
CA VAL A 128 18.69 -1.14 8.97
C VAL A 128 19.30 0.13 9.55
N GLY A 129 18.58 0.78 10.44
CA GLY A 129 19.06 1.99 11.11
C GLY A 129 18.38 2.23 12.43
N THR A 130 18.88 3.23 13.15
CA THR A 130 18.31 3.69 14.41
C THR A 130 18.22 5.21 14.40
N LEU A 131 17.07 5.74 14.77
CA LEU A 131 16.85 7.17 15.01
C LEU A 131 16.67 7.42 16.49
N ASN A 132 17.54 8.26 17.06
CA ASN A 132 17.43 8.64 18.46
C ASN A 132 16.37 9.73 18.67
N GLY A 133 15.66 9.65 19.80
CA GLY A 133 14.69 10.66 20.20
C GLY A 133 13.42 10.69 19.36
N VAL A 134 13.02 9.54 18.82
CA VAL A 134 11.74 9.41 18.12
C VAL A 134 10.56 9.56 19.10
N HIS A 135 9.44 10.05 18.57
CA HIS A 135 8.16 10.04 19.28
C HIS A 135 7.41 8.76 18.93
N PRO A 136 7.26 7.80 19.85
CA PRO A 136 6.53 6.57 19.59
C PRO A 136 5.06 6.85 19.28
N TRP A 137 4.51 6.09 18.33
CA TRP A 137 3.09 6.10 18.06
C TRP A 137 2.33 5.42 19.19
N SER A 138 1.28 6.05 19.68
CA SER A 138 0.35 5.46 20.63
C SER A 138 -1.09 5.74 20.21
N ILE A 139 -2.07 5.11 20.88
CA ILE A 139 -3.49 5.31 20.61
C ILE A 139 -3.90 6.76 20.87
N ASP A 140 -3.41 7.35 21.96
CA ASP A 140 -3.73 8.73 22.36
C ASP A 140 -2.91 9.77 21.59
N HIS A 141 -1.72 9.39 21.13
CA HIS A 141 -0.79 10.25 20.38
C HIS A 141 -0.30 9.53 19.11
N PRO A 142 -1.11 9.49 18.05
CA PRO A 142 -0.81 8.76 16.81
C PRO A 142 0.22 9.51 15.96
N PHE A 143 1.45 9.66 16.48
CA PHE A 143 2.52 10.39 15.80
C PHE A 143 3.05 9.58 14.60
N LEU A 144 2.98 10.16 13.41
CA LEU A 144 3.36 9.51 12.17
C LEU A 144 4.52 10.22 11.49
N TYR A 145 5.48 9.45 11.05
CA TYR A 145 6.59 9.84 10.18
C TYR A 145 6.24 9.53 8.73
N THR A 146 6.95 10.14 7.81
CA THR A 146 6.88 9.83 6.38
C THR A 146 8.19 9.19 5.95
N LEU A 147 8.12 7.98 5.39
CA LEU A 147 9.19 7.35 4.64
C LEU A 147 8.98 7.66 3.16
N THR A 148 10.01 8.15 2.49
CA THR A 148 10.09 8.27 1.04
C THR A 148 11.24 7.44 0.52
N VAL A 149 11.01 6.59 -0.46
CA VAL A 149 12.04 5.80 -1.15
C VAL A 149 12.08 6.22 -2.61
N ARG A 150 13.28 6.46 -3.14
CA ARG A 150 13.55 6.84 -4.53
C ARG A 150 14.40 5.78 -5.21
N LEU A 151 14.01 5.40 -6.41
CA LEU A 151 14.84 4.64 -7.34
C LEU A 151 15.54 5.64 -8.27
N ILE A 152 16.87 5.67 -8.21
CA ILE A 152 17.68 6.68 -8.90
C ILE A 152 18.60 5.98 -9.90
N ARG A 153 18.61 6.47 -11.11
CA ARG A 153 19.65 6.14 -12.11
C ARG A 153 20.72 7.22 -12.08
N PRO A 154 21.94 6.89 -11.64
CA PRO A 154 23.04 7.84 -11.61
C PRO A 154 23.33 8.38 -13.01
N GLY A 155 23.60 9.67 -13.10
CA GLY A 155 24.02 10.31 -14.32
C GLY A 155 25.42 9.86 -14.74
N THR A 156 25.65 9.78 -16.04
CA THR A 156 26.96 9.47 -16.64
C THR A 156 27.43 10.60 -17.52
N GLY A 157 28.74 10.81 -17.62
CA GLY A 157 29.31 11.82 -18.51
C GLY A 157 28.94 13.28 -18.17
N GLY A 158 28.70 13.56 -16.87
CA GLY A 158 28.33 14.91 -16.40
C GLY A 158 26.82 15.21 -16.46
N LEU A 159 26.00 14.24 -16.81
CA LEU A 159 24.54 14.36 -16.71
C LEU A 159 24.09 14.20 -15.26
N PRO A 160 23.00 14.88 -14.84
CA PRO A 160 22.46 14.73 -13.49
C PRO A 160 21.81 13.35 -13.28
N ASP A 161 21.72 12.95 -12.02
CA ASP A 161 20.96 11.78 -11.60
C ASP A 161 19.49 11.93 -11.98
N ARG A 162 18.86 10.81 -12.35
CA ARG A 162 17.45 10.76 -12.71
C ARG A 162 16.67 9.90 -11.72
N VAL A 163 15.69 10.48 -11.05
CA VAL A 163 14.70 9.73 -10.28
C VAL A 163 13.77 9.01 -11.25
N LEU A 164 13.78 7.68 -11.23
CA LEU A 164 12.91 6.83 -12.06
C LEU A 164 11.54 6.63 -11.43
N ASP A 165 11.51 6.42 -10.11
CA ASP A 165 10.26 6.30 -9.35
C ASP A 165 10.47 6.74 -7.91
N GLU A 166 9.38 7.21 -7.29
CA GLU A 166 9.32 7.60 -5.90
C GLU A 166 8.06 7.06 -5.26
N LYS A 167 8.20 6.47 -4.08
CA LYS A 167 7.07 6.07 -3.24
C LYS A 167 7.21 6.61 -1.84
N SER A 168 6.07 7.02 -1.27
CA SER A 168 6.00 7.49 0.11
C SER A 168 4.92 6.74 0.89
N THR A 169 5.20 6.49 2.17
CA THR A 169 4.24 5.92 3.12
C THR A 169 4.39 6.58 4.48
N ARG A 170 3.29 6.64 5.23
CA ARG A 170 3.31 7.08 6.63
C ARG A 170 3.44 5.88 7.55
N PHE A 171 4.21 6.00 8.60
CA PHE A 171 4.43 4.97 9.60
C PHE A 171 4.63 5.56 10.99
N GLY A 172 4.43 4.75 12.03
CA GLY A 172 4.74 5.11 13.42
C GLY A 172 5.79 4.20 14.00
N PHE A 173 6.72 4.74 14.77
CA PHE A 173 7.62 3.95 15.61
C PHE A 173 6.81 3.32 16.73
N ARG A 174 6.68 2.00 16.74
CA ARG A 174 5.90 1.27 17.74
C ARG A 174 6.37 -0.16 17.87
N THR A 175 6.32 -0.68 19.09
CA THR A 175 6.58 -2.09 19.39
C THR A 175 5.28 -2.77 19.77
N ILE A 176 4.88 -3.80 19.04
CA ILE A 176 3.67 -4.58 19.31
C ILE A 176 4.09 -6.00 19.71
N GLN A 177 3.52 -6.48 20.82
CA GLN A 177 3.81 -7.82 21.32
C GLN A 177 2.49 -8.55 21.67
N PHE A 178 2.38 -9.78 21.20
CA PHE A 178 1.33 -10.72 21.59
C PHE A 178 1.95 -11.77 22.50
N VAL A 179 1.61 -11.75 23.78
CA VAL A 179 2.13 -12.67 24.79
C VAL A 179 0.98 -13.28 25.58
N ALA A 180 1.26 -14.25 26.45
CA ALA A 180 0.24 -14.92 27.25
C ALA A 180 -0.61 -13.94 28.10
N GLY A 181 -0.09 -12.77 28.45
CA GLY A 181 -0.81 -11.72 29.17
C GLY A 181 -1.68 -10.81 28.32
N GLY A 182 -1.67 -10.95 26.97
CA GLY A 182 -2.46 -10.15 26.04
C GLY A 182 -1.64 -9.38 25.01
N LEU A 183 -2.26 -8.32 24.48
CA LEU A 183 -1.65 -7.39 23.54
C LEU A 183 -0.95 -6.27 24.29
N TYR A 184 0.31 -6.00 23.92
CA TYR A 184 1.09 -4.90 24.45
C TYR A 184 1.54 -3.97 23.31
N LEU A 185 1.38 -2.68 23.52
CA LEU A 185 1.85 -1.61 22.64
C LEU A 185 2.88 -0.78 23.43
N ASN A 186 4.11 -0.71 22.94
CA ASN A 186 5.23 -0.01 23.59
C ASN A 186 5.39 -0.40 25.09
N GLY A 187 5.25 -1.72 25.37
CA GLY A 187 5.34 -2.25 26.73
C GLY A 187 4.10 -2.05 27.60
N GLN A 188 3.08 -1.33 27.15
CA GLN A 188 1.82 -1.14 27.87
C GLN A 188 0.74 -2.09 27.37
N ARG A 189 0.02 -2.73 28.29
CA ARG A 189 -1.09 -3.61 27.94
C ARG A 189 -2.23 -2.82 27.34
N VAL A 190 -2.74 -3.30 26.19
CA VAL A 190 -3.86 -2.71 25.47
C VAL A 190 -5.06 -3.64 25.54
N GLU A 191 -6.21 -3.11 25.93
CA GLU A 191 -7.50 -3.79 25.82
C GLU A 191 -8.20 -3.33 24.53
N VAL A 192 -8.41 -4.27 23.62
CA VAL A 192 -9.15 -3.99 22.39
C VAL A 192 -10.64 -4.09 22.68
N ARG A 193 -11.37 -2.98 22.50
CA ARG A 193 -12.82 -2.91 22.59
C ARG A 193 -13.37 -2.67 21.20
N GLY A 194 -14.24 -3.54 20.71
CA GLY A 194 -14.74 -3.46 19.35
C GLY A 194 -16.19 -3.93 19.23
N LEU A 195 -16.81 -3.52 18.14
CA LEU A 195 -18.14 -3.93 17.72
C LEU A 195 -18.08 -4.40 16.27
N ASN A 196 -18.95 -5.34 15.93
CA ASN A 196 -19.15 -5.72 14.54
C ASN A 196 -20.11 -4.74 13.87
N ARG A 197 -19.75 -4.24 12.68
CA ARG A 197 -20.58 -3.33 11.92
C ARG A 197 -20.65 -3.78 10.47
N HIS A 198 -21.87 -4.00 9.97
CA HIS A 198 -22.16 -4.13 8.55
C HIS A 198 -22.53 -2.76 8.01
N GLN A 199 -21.61 -2.14 7.30
CA GLN A 199 -21.75 -0.77 6.83
C GLN A 199 -22.44 -0.75 5.46
N SER A 200 -23.72 -0.47 5.47
CA SER A 200 -24.49 -0.23 4.25
C SER A 200 -25.47 0.92 4.45
N TYR A 201 -25.84 1.58 3.37
CA TYR A 201 -26.80 2.68 3.39
C TYR A 201 -27.86 2.49 2.30
N PRO A 202 -29.13 2.87 2.55
CA PRO A 202 -30.18 2.74 1.56
C PRO A 202 -29.79 3.36 0.21
N TYR A 203 -30.08 2.65 -0.90
CA TYR A 203 -29.78 3.02 -2.28
C TYR A 203 -28.31 3.09 -2.70
N GLN A 204 -27.37 3.18 -1.74
CA GLN A 204 -25.94 3.30 -2.02
C GLN A 204 -25.15 2.03 -1.69
N GLY A 205 -25.72 1.12 -0.90
CA GLY A 205 -25.02 -0.08 -0.45
C GLY A 205 -23.70 0.24 0.24
N TYR A 206 -22.61 -0.38 -0.22
CA TYR A 206 -21.25 -0.16 0.30
C TYR A 206 -20.56 1.10 -0.25
N ALA A 207 -21.13 1.76 -1.26
CA ALA A 207 -20.59 3.00 -1.83
C ALA A 207 -20.94 4.25 -0.99
N MET A 208 -21.14 4.06 0.30
CA MET A 208 -21.49 5.12 1.23
C MET A 208 -20.31 6.11 1.40
N PRO A 209 -20.52 7.41 1.18
CA PRO A 209 -19.47 8.41 1.38
C PRO A 209 -19.13 8.61 2.84
N ASP A 210 -17.88 9.05 3.13
CA ASP A 210 -17.39 9.25 4.49
C ASP A 210 -18.25 10.25 5.29
N SER A 211 -18.89 11.21 4.61
CA SER A 211 -19.77 12.20 5.25
C SER A 211 -21.03 11.60 5.89
N ILE A 212 -21.39 10.35 5.57
CA ILE A 212 -22.54 9.64 6.15
C ILE A 212 -22.10 8.71 7.29
N GLN A 213 -20.81 8.53 7.49
CA GLN A 213 -20.23 7.70 8.53
C GLN A 213 -20.06 8.50 9.80
#